data_82b48f2a57e6ab0ee3b018779759c109
#
_entry.id   82b48f2a57e6ab0ee3b018779759c109
#
_cell.length_a   1.000
_cell.length_b   1.000
_cell.length_c   1.000
_cell.angle_alpha   90.00
_cell.angle_beta   90.00
_cell.angle_gamma   90.00
#
_symmetry.space_group_name_H-M   'P 1'
#
loop_
_entity.id
_entity.type
_entity.pdbx_description
1 polymer ?
#
loop_
_entity_poly.entity_id
_entity_poly.type
_entity_poly.pdbx_seq_one_letter_code
_entity_poly.pdbx_strand_id
1 'polypeptide(L)'
;ADLAKPAMGFARDEREGEDEEAINRMFSPEFRNRLDATIGFNGLSREIVHLVVDKFIMELEGQLADRNVSIELNDDAREWLAEKGYDKKFGARPLSRVIQEHVKKPLAEELLFGKLSDGGVVRVSIVKGKAAFDYPDPEPRKPPKKVNKGKKPALVK
;
A
#
# COMPACT_ATOMS: atom_id res chain seq x y z
N ALA A 1 40.85 3.36 15.44
CA ALA A 1 39.67 2.65 14.98
C ALA A 1 38.44 3.58 15.12
N ASP A 2 38.24 4.47 14.17
CA ASP A 2 37.08 5.35 14.13
C ASP A 2 36.09 4.85 13.06
N LEU A 3 34.98 4.40 13.57
CA LEU A 3 33.86 3.91 12.80
C LEU A 3 33.14 5.07 12.11
N ALA A 4 33.17 5.07 10.80
CA ALA A 4 32.47 6.00 9.94
C ALA A 4 30.98 6.01 10.27
N LYS A 5 30.47 7.15 10.75
CA LYS A 5 29.05 7.43 10.85
C LYS A 5 28.48 7.61 9.43
N PRO A 6 27.35 7.00 9.07
CA PRO A 6 26.72 7.27 7.79
C PRO A 6 26.23 8.72 7.74
N ALA A 7 26.67 9.44 6.72
CA ALA A 7 26.22 10.81 6.43
C ALA A 7 24.77 10.81 5.97
N MET A 8 23.80 10.85 6.90
CA MET A 8 22.36 10.95 6.62
C MET A 8 21.80 12.36 6.86
N GLY A 9 22.63 13.40 6.86
CA GLY A 9 22.22 14.76 7.17
C GLY A 9 22.18 15.74 5.99
N PHE A 10 23.05 15.61 5.01
CA PHE A 10 23.29 16.68 4.03
C PHE A 10 22.24 16.85 2.94
N ALA A 11 21.54 15.79 2.53
CA ALA A 11 20.54 15.88 1.48
C ALA A 11 19.21 16.51 1.95
N ARG A 12 18.98 16.62 3.26
CA ARG A 12 17.80 17.24 3.85
C ARG A 12 17.99 18.75 4.00
N ASP A 13 19.17 19.18 4.44
CA ASP A 13 19.49 20.60 4.61
C ASP A 13 19.55 21.38 3.30
N GLU A 14 20.06 20.78 2.20
CA GLU A 14 20.13 21.45 0.90
C GLU A 14 18.74 21.75 0.32
N ARG A 15 17.76 20.84 0.50
CA ARG A 15 16.39 21.04 0.00
C ARG A 15 15.59 22.02 0.85
N GLU A 16 15.79 22.03 2.14
CA GLU A 16 15.17 23.00 3.03
C GLU A 16 15.62 24.43 2.69
N GLY A 17 16.90 24.62 2.30
CA GLY A 17 17.42 25.89 1.83
C GLY A 17 16.83 26.33 0.47
N GLU A 18 16.66 25.41 -0.47
CA GLU A 18 16.04 25.70 -1.78
C GLU A 18 14.57 26.07 -1.65
N ASP A 19 13.82 25.41 -0.77
CA ASP A 19 12.41 25.69 -0.49
C ASP A 19 12.25 27.07 0.16
N GLU A 20 13.11 27.44 1.12
CA GLU A 20 13.13 28.77 1.72
C GLU A 20 13.46 29.86 0.70
N GLU A 21 14.45 29.64 -0.16
CA GLU A 21 14.77 30.59 -1.25
C GLU A 21 13.61 30.75 -2.21
N ALA A 22 12.92 29.68 -2.59
CA ALA A 22 11.75 29.74 -3.46
C ALA A 22 10.62 30.56 -2.81
N ILE A 23 10.34 30.34 -1.54
CA ILE A 23 9.35 31.09 -0.77
C ILE A 23 9.76 32.58 -0.69
N ASN A 24 11.04 32.86 -0.46
CA ASN A 24 11.56 34.23 -0.40
C ASN A 24 11.43 34.98 -1.72
N ARG A 25 11.50 34.28 -2.85
CA ARG A 25 11.31 34.88 -4.20
C ARG A 25 9.83 35.08 -4.55
N MET A 26 8.96 34.18 -4.08
CA MET A 26 7.55 34.17 -4.47
C MET A 26 6.67 35.07 -3.60
N PHE A 27 7.04 35.27 -2.35
CA PHE A 27 6.20 35.97 -1.37
C PHE A 27 6.94 37.18 -0.75
N SER A 28 6.21 38.29 -0.57
CA SER A 28 6.75 39.46 0.09
C SER A 28 7.09 39.18 1.56
N PRO A 29 8.04 39.95 2.15
CA PRO A 29 8.37 39.82 3.57
C PRO A 29 7.16 39.99 4.49
N GLU A 30 6.24 40.90 4.15
CA GLU A 30 5.01 41.14 4.90
C GLU A 30 4.09 39.92 4.92
N PHE A 31 3.97 39.21 3.77
CA PHE A 31 3.18 37.98 3.69
C PHE A 31 3.82 36.86 4.51
N ARG A 32 5.15 36.71 4.38
CA ARG A 32 5.88 35.65 5.13
C ARG A 32 5.79 35.82 6.63
N ASN A 33 5.83 37.04 7.14
CA ASN A 33 5.70 37.33 8.57
C ASN A 33 4.30 37.02 9.16
N ARG A 34 3.31 36.75 8.30
CA ARG A 34 1.96 36.35 8.69
C ARG A 34 1.74 34.85 8.65
N LEU A 35 2.71 34.07 8.14
CA LEU A 35 2.63 32.61 8.14
C LEU A 35 3.01 32.08 9.53
N ASP A 36 2.19 31.19 10.06
CA ASP A 36 2.47 30.51 11.34
C ASP A 36 3.55 29.43 11.15
N ALA A 37 3.55 28.75 10.01
CA ALA A 37 4.54 27.72 9.65
C ALA A 37 4.59 27.49 8.15
N THR A 38 5.73 27.00 7.68
CA THR A 38 5.94 26.49 6.32
C THR A 38 6.22 24.99 6.42
N ILE A 39 5.46 24.18 5.70
CA ILE A 39 5.58 22.72 5.72
C ILE A 39 6.00 22.24 4.34
N GLY A 40 7.20 21.67 4.25
CA GLY A 40 7.72 21.04 3.05
C GLY A 40 7.13 19.63 2.85
N PHE A 41 6.71 19.32 1.64
CA PHE A 41 6.29 17.98 1.25
C PHE A 41 7.29 17.37 0.29
N ASN A 42 7.92 16.30 0.70
CA ASN A 42 8.83 15.54 -0.14
C ASN A 42 8.07 14.56 -1.06
N GLY A 43 8.70 14.17 -2.17
CA GLY A 43 8.21 13.08 -3.00
C GLY A 43 8.12 11.78 -2.19
N LEU A 44 7.19 10.90 -2.58
CA LEU A 44 7.02 9.60 -1.92
C LEU A 44 8.21 8.69 -2.23
N SER A 45 8.76 8.04 -1.21
CA SER A 45 9.74 6.96 -1.41
C SER A 45 9.05 5.71 -1.99
N ARG A 46 9.85 4.79 -2.58
CA ARG A 46 9.34 3.55 -3.16
C ARG A 46 8.60 2.71 -2.12
N GLU A 47 9.13 2.62 -0.91
CA GLU A 47 8.52 1.91 0.21
C GLU A 47 7.14 2.50 0.58
N ILE A 48 7.03 3.81 0.59
CA ILE A 48 5.75 4.50 0.84
C ILE A 48 4.75 4.21 -0.28
N VAL A 49 5.19 4.19 -1.54
CA VAL A 49 4.31 3.86 -2.67
C VAL A 49 3.80 2.41 -2.55
N HIS A 50 4.63 1.45 -2.13
CA HIS A 50 4.20 0.07 -1.85
C HIS A 50 3.14 0.01 -0.76
N LEU A 51 3.30 0.75 0.34
CA LEU A 51 2.29 0.83 1.39
C LEU A 51 0.97 1.42 0.88
N VAL A 52 1.02 2.36 -0.06
CA VAL A 52 -0.18 2.93 -0.70
C VAL A 52 -0.84 1.88 -1.59
N VAL A 53 -0.08 1.05 -2.33
CA VAL A 53 -0.63 -0.10 -3.08
C VAL A 53 -1.37 -1.04 -2.14
N ASP A 54 -0.72 -1.48 -1.06
CA ASP A 54 -1.32 -2.40 -0.08
C ASP A 54 -2.60 -1.81 0.52
N LYS A 55 -2.60 -0.52 0.86
CA LYS A 55 -3.80 0.18 1.34
C LYS A 55 -4.97 0.10 0.35
N PHE A 56 -4.75 0.40 -0.93
CA PHE A 56 -5.81 0.33 -1.93
C PHE A 56 -6.31 -1.09 -2.19
N ILE A 57 -5.43 -2.10 -2.08
CA ILE A 57 -5.85 -3.50 -2.15
C ILE A 57 -6.72 -3.87 -0.95
N MET A 58 -6.35 -3.46 0.26
CA MET A 58 -7.18 -3.65 1.46
C MET A 58 -8.54 -2.96 1.35
N GLU A 59 -8.59 -1.75 0.78
CA GLU A 59 -9.85 -1.05 0.51
C GLU A 59 -10.72 -1.81 -0.50
N LEU A 60 -10.10 -2.39 -1.53
CA LEU A 60 -10.80 -3.24 -2.51
C LEU A 60 -11.33 -4.52 -1.86
N GLU A 61 -10.53 -5.21 -1.04
CA GLU A 61 -10.97 -6.37 -0.25
C GLU A 61 -12.15 -6.02 0.66
N GLY A 62 -12.10 -4.84 1.32
CA GLY A 62 -13.21 -4.35 2.13
C GLY A 62 -14.51 -4.20 1.34
N GLN A 63 -14.43 -3.77 0.07
CA GLN A 63 -15.60 -3.71 -0.83
C GLN A 63 -16.12 -5.09 -1.25
N LEU A 64 -15.27 -6.12 -1.17
CA LEU A 64 -15.58 -7.50 -1.53
C LEU A 64 -15.84 -8.40 -0.31
N ALA A 65 -15.86 -7.83 0.90
CA ALA A 65 -16.01 -8.58 2.14
C ALA A 65 -17.30 -9.41 2.17
N ASP A 66 -18.40 -8.86 1.66
CA ASP A 66 -19.69 -9.57 1.55
C ASP A 66 -19.64 -10.76 0.59
N ARG A 67 -18.65 -10.80 -0.29
CA ARG A 67 -18.42 -11.90 -1.24
C ARG A 67 -17.40 -12.92 -0.74
N ASN A 68 -16.80 -12.71 0.44
CA ASN A 68 -15.73 -13.56 1.00
C ASN A 68 -14.52 -13.76 0.07
N VAL A 69 -14.10 -12.69 -0.59
CA VAL A 69 -12.95 -12.70 -1.51
C VAL A 69 -11.76 -12.00 -0.87
N SER A 70 -10.59 -12.65 -0.92
CA SER A 70 -9.31 -12.09 -0.51
C SER A 70 -8.37 -11.96 -1.69
N ILE A 71 -7.55 -10.90 -1.70
CA ILE A 71 -6.62 -10.57 -2.78
C ILE A 71 -5.18 -10.64 -2.27
N GLU A 72 -4.40 -11.55 -2.80
CA GLU A 72 -2.98 -11.68 -2.50
C GLU A 72 -2.14 -11.13 -3.67
N LEU A 73 -1.28 -10.15 -3.39
CA LEU A 73 -0.29 -9.68 -4.35
C LEU A 73 1.06 -10.35 -4.09
N ASN A 74 1.70 -10.84 -5.14
CA ASN A 74 3.12 -11.14 -5.05
C ASN A 74 3.96 -9.84 -5.15
N ASP A 75 5.25 -9.92 -4.83
CA ASP A 75 6.14 -8.75 -4.82
C ASP A 75 6.26 -8.10 -6.21
N ASP A 76 6.29 -8.91 -7.28
CA ASP A 76 6.35 -8.41 -8.66
C ASP A 76 5.08 -7.64 -9.04
N ALA A 77 3.90 -8.09 -8.60
CA ALA A 77 2.64 -7.39 -8.85
C ALA A 77 2.56 -6.08 -8.07
N ARG A 78 3.01 -6.09 -6.81
CA ARG A 78 3.10 -4.87 -5.99
C ARG A 78 4.00 -3.83 -6.63
N GLU A 79 5.19 -4.24 -7.07
CA GLU A 79 6.15 -3.38 -7.74
C GLU A 79 5.58 -2.81 -9.04
N TRP A 80 5.02 -3.67 -9.88
CA TRP A 80 4.44 -3.28 -11.15
C TRP A 80 3.27 -2.27 -11.00
N LEU A 81 2.41 -2.47 -9.99
CA LEU A 81 1.34 -1.52 -9.67
C LEU A 81 1.91 -0.20 -9.17
N ALA A 82 2.94 -0.25 -8.33
CA ALA A 82 3.63 0.93 -7.84
C ALA A 82 4.26 1.74 -8.98
N GLU A 83 4.97 1.09 -9.90
CA GLU A 83 5.58 1.75 -11.06
C GLU A 83 4.53 2.39 -11.98
N LYS A 84 3.43 1.68 -12.27
CA LYS A 84 2.35 2.21 -13.11
C LYS A 84 1.53 3.31 -12.44
N GLY A 85 1.40 3.24 -11.13
CA GLY A 85 0.56 4.15 -10.36
C GLY A 85 1.28 5.34 -9.76
N TYR A 86 2.61 5.40 -9.89
CA TYR A 86 3.39 6.54 -9.43
C TYR A 86 3.79 7.46 -10.57
N ASP A 87 3.56 8.74 -10.38
CA ASP A 87 3.96 9.80 -11.29
C ASP A 87 4.74 10.88 -10.53
N LYS A 88 5.86 11.35 -11.07
CA LYS A 88 6.70 12.36 -10.40
C LYS A 88 5.97 13.68 -10.11
N LYS A 89 4.99 14.04 -10.93
CA LYS A 89 4.22 15.28 -10.80
C LYS A 89 2.98 15.11 -9.93
N PHE A 90 2.31 13.96 -10.04
CA PHE A 90 1.03 13.69 -9.37
C PHE A 90 1.16 12.74 -8.17
N GLY A 91 2.36 12.21 -7.91
CA GLY A 91 2.62 11.28 -6.82
C GLY A 91 1.89 9.94 -7.01
N ALA A 92 1.25 9.44 -5.97
CA ALA A 92 0.50 8.18 -5.99
C ALA A 92 -0.99 8.34 -6.37
N ARG A 93 -1.42 9.53 -6.79
CA ARG A 93 -2.83 9.78 -7.18
C ARG A 93 -3.34 8.87 -8.30
N PRO A 94 -2.53 8.52 -9.36
CA PRO A 94 -2.98 7.62 -10.40
C PRO A 94 -3.19 6.18 -9.93
N LEU A 95 -2.64 5.79 -8.78
CA LEU A 95 -2.62 4.41 -8.30
C LEU A 95 -4.02 3.81 -8.11
N SER A 96 -4.95 4.58 -7.57
CA SER A 96 -6.34 4.14 -7.42
C SER A 96 -6.97 3.71 -8.75
N ARG A 97 -6.73 4.49 -9.81
CA ARG A 97 -7.21 4.19 -11.15
C ARG A 97 -6.51 2.97 -11.75
N VAL A 98 -5.20 2.84 -11.55
CA VAL A 98 -4.42 1.68 -12.02
C VAL A 98 -4.95 0.40 -11.38
N ILE A 99 -5.20 0.39 -10.08
CA ILE A 99 -5.77 -0.77 -9.38
C ILE A 99 -7.19 -1.06 -9.87
N GLN A 100 -8.00 -0.05 -10.09
CA GLN A 100 -9.34 -0.22 -10.64
C GLN A 100 -9.32 -0.87 -12.03
N GLU A 101 -8.43 -0.43 -12.90
CA GLU A 101 -8.34 -0.92 -14.28
C GLU A 101 -7.68 -2.31 -14.38
N HIS A 102 -6.62 -2.55 -13.62
CA HIS A 102 -5.81 -3.75 -13.75
C HIS A 102 -6.14 -4.86 -12.75
N VAL A 103 -6.83 -4.56 -11.67
CA VAL A 103 -7.24 -5.54 -10.65
C VAL A 103 -8.75 -5.65 -10.56
N LYS A 104 -9.45 -4.57 -10.25
CA LYS A 104 -10.90 -4.60 -9.98
C LYS A 104 -11.72 -5.02 -11.20
N LYS A 105 -11.46 -4.46 -12.38
CA LYS A 105 -12.21 -4.78 -13.59
C LYS A 105 -12.08 -6.25 -14.01
N PRO A 106 -10.86 -6.83 -14.10
CA PRO A 106 -10.73 -8.25 -14.43
C PRO A 106 -11.39 -9.18 -13.41
N LEU A 107 -11.38 -8.81 -12.12
CA LEU A 107 -12.04 -9.59 -11.08
C LEU A 107 -13.56 -9.52 -11.14
N ALA A 108 -14.13 -8.47 -11.70
CA ALA A 108 -15.59 -8.28 -11.73
C ALA A 108 -16.30 -9.40 -12.50
N GLU A 109 -15.73 -9.88 -13.60
CA GLU A 109 -16.27 -11.01 -14.38
C GLU A 109 -16.25 -12.31 -13.58
N GLU A 110 -15.13 -12.58 -12.91
CA GLU A 110 -14.96 -13.78 -12.07
C GLU A 110 -15.84 -13.76 -10.81
N LEU A 111 -16.14 -12.58 -10.29
CA LEU A 111 -17.04 -12.39 -9.15
C LEU A 111 -18.52 -12.63 -9.51
N LEU A 112 -18.90 -12.33 -10.74
CA LEU A 112 -20.30 -12.43 -11.16
C LEU A 112 -20.61 -13.81 -11.76
N PHE A 113 -19.71 -14.37 -12.54
CA PHE A 113 -19.99 -15.55 -13.39
C PHE A 113 -18.88 -16.61 -13.33
N GLY A 114 -17.81 -16.36 -12.63
CA GLY A 114 -16.61 -17.19 -12.66
C GLY A 114 -16.28 -17.83 -11.31
N LYS A 115 -14.99 -18.03 -11.10
CA LYS A 115 -14.41 -18.81 -9.98
C LYS A 115 -14.58 -18.16 -8.61
N LEU A 116 -14.90 -16.87 -8.55
CA LEU A 116 -15.08 -16.12 -7.31
C LEU A 116 -16.56 -15.88 -6.94
N SER A 117 -17.50 -16.50 -7.65
CA SER A 117 -18.93 -16.36 -7.38
C SER A 117 -19.32 -16.79 -5.95
N ASP A 118 -18.63 -17.78 -5.41
CA ASP A 118 -18.83 -18.31 -4.05
C ASP A 118 -17.76 -17.83 -3.06
N GLY A 119 -16.97 -16.82 -3.45
CA GLY A 119 -15.82 -16.35 -2.70
C GLY A 119 -14.53 -17.13 -3.02
N GLY A 120 -13.45 -16.80 -2.33
CA GLY A 120 -12.16 -17.46 -2.48
C GLY A 120 -10.98 -16.51 -2.41
N VAL A 121 -9.81 -17.03 -2.75
CA VAL A 121 -8.56 -16.27 -2.80
C VAL A 121 -8.17 -16.05 -4.24
N VAL A 122 -7.79 -14.83 -4.58
CA VAL A 122 -7.17 -14.52 -5.87
C VAL A 122 -5.73 -14.10 -5.65
N ARG A 123 -4.80 -14.75 -6.34
CA ARG A 123 -3.39 -14.37 -6.37
C ARG A 123 -3.09 -13.58 -7.62
N VAL A 124 -2.61 -12.36 -7.44
CA VAL A 124 -2.22 -11.48 -8.54
C VAL A 124 -0.72 -11.54 -8.71
N SER A 125 -0.30 -11.88 -9.92
CA SER A 125 1.10 -11.96 -10.34
C SER A 125 1.30 -11.21 -11.64
N ILE A 126 2.55 -11.05 -12.08
CA ILE A 126 2.86 -10.44 -13.37
C ILE A 126 3.44 -11.49 -14.30
N VAL A 127 2.81 -11.68 -15.44
CA VAL A 127 3.27 -12.57 -16.51
C VAL A 127 3.37 -11.77 -17.81
N LYS A 128 4.56 -11.74 -18.40
CA LYS A 128 4.84 -10.98 -19.64
C LYS A 128 4.38 -9.52 -19.58
N GLY A 129 4.59 -8.86 -18.41
CA GLY A 129 4.26 -7.45 -18.24
C GLY A 129 2.76 -7.12 -18.07
N LYS A 130 1.93 -8.14 -17.83
CA LYS A 130 0.49 -8.00 -17.58
C LYS A 130 0.11 -8.68 -16.27
N ALA A 131 -0.91 -8.14 -15.60
CA ALA A 131 -1.48 -8.80 -14.45
C ALA A 131 -2.10 -10.15 -14.84
N ALA A 132 -1.71 -11.19 -14.12
CA ALA A 132 -2.23 -12.55 -14.23
C ALA A 132 -2.90 -12.92 -12.90
N PHE A 133 -4.01 -13.60 -12.98
CA PHE A 133 -4.85 -13.97 -11.85
C PHE A 133 -4.87 -15.49 -11.72
N ASP A 134 -4.48 -15.96 -10.55
CA ASP A 134 -4.59 -17.37 -10.17
C ASP A 134 -5.63 -17.52 -9.08
N TYR A 135 -6.44 -18.55 -9.18
CA TYR A 135 -7.53 -18.84 -8.25
C TYR A 135 -7.27 -20.20 -7.61
N PRO A 136 -6.44 -20.24 -6.54
CA PRO A 136 -6.17 -21.48 -5.86
C PRO A 136 -7.47 -22.07 -5.30
N ASP A 137 -7.62 -23.37 -5.43
CA ASP A 137 -8.72 -24.06 -4.76
C ASP A 137 -8.68 -23.75 -3.25
N PRO A 138 -9.83 -23.54 -2.59
CA PRO A 138 -9.86 -23.26 -1.17
C PRO A 138 -9.15 -24.40 -0.44
N GLU A 139 -8.02 -24.07 0.22
CA GLU A 139 -7.37 -25.05 1.12
C GLU A 139 -8.44 -25.57 2.08
N PRO A 140 -8.51 -26.90 2.31
CA PRO A 140 -9.45 -27.45 3.28
C PRO A 140 -9.21 -26.76 4.61
N ARG A 141 -10.21 -26.05 5.12
CA ARG A 141 -10.14 -25.27 6.37
C ARG A 141 -9.58 -26.19 7.44
N LYS A 142 -8.36 -25.93 7.91
CA LYS A 142 -7.83 -26.61 9.11
C LYS A 142 -8.85 -26.42 10.22
N PRO A 143 -9.35 -27.48 10.85
CA PRO A 143 -10.33 -27.34 11.91
C PRO A 143 -9.76 -26.41 12.99
N PRO A 144 -10.58 -25.55 13.60
CA PRO A 144 -10.11 -24.64 14.62
C PRO A 144 -9.42 -25.46 15.73
N LYS A 145 -8.16 -25.09 16.04
CA LYS A 145 -7.44 -25.71 17.16
C LYS A 145 -8.33 -25.62 18.40
N LYS A 146 -8.77 -26.76 18.92
CA LYS A 146 -9.53 -26.84 20.17
C LYS A 146 -8.74 -26.09 21.24
N VAL A 147 -9.29 -24.94 21.66
CA VAL A 147 -8.78 -24.22 22.82
C VAL A 147 -8.91 -25.16 24.00
N ASN A 148 -7.78 -25.64 24.50
CA ASN A 148 -7.71 -26.50 25.68
C ASN A 148 -8.18 -25.65 26.85
N LYS A 149 -9.44 -25.84 27.29
CA LYS A 149 -9.97 -25.21 28.50
C LYS A 149 -9.14 -25.74 29.66
N GLY A 150 -8.21 -24.92 30.11
CA GLY A 150 -7.32 -25.20 31.22
C GLY A 150 -8.09 -25.65 32.45
N LYS A 151 -7.54 -26.66 33.12
CA LYS A 151 -7.94 -27.25 34.41
C LYS A 151 -8.21 -26.12 35.42
N LYS A 152 -9.38 -26.15 36.04
CA LYS A 152 -9.68 -25.40 37.26
C LYS A 152 -8.64 -25.72 38.35
N PRO A 153 -8.08 -24.74 39.06
CA PRO A 153 -7.27 -25.03 40.24
C PRO A 153 -8.15 -25.63 41.34
N ALA A 154 -7.68 -26.73 41.89
CA ALA A 154 -8.31 -27.39 43.03
C ALA A 154 -8.23 -26.46 44.26
N LEU A 155 -9.35 -26.22 44.91
CA LEU A 155 -9.40 -25.61 46.25
C LEU A 155 -8.71 -26.53 47.25
N VAL A 156 -7.65 -26.01 47.86
CA VAL A 156 -7.05 -26.60 49.05
C VAL A 156 -7.83 -26.09 50.27
N LYS A 157 -8.33 -27.04 51.05
CA LYS A 157 -8.86 -26.77 52.38
C LYS A 157 -7.72 -26.53 53.35
#